data_8d488e6e42eab67feb8e3b36d2d9e00d
#
_entry.id   8d488e6e42eab67feb8e3b36d2d9e00d
#
_cell.length_a   1.000
_cell.length_b   1.000
_cell.length_c   1.000
_cell.angle_alpha   90.00
_cell.angle_beta   90.00
_cell.angle_gamma   90.00
#
_symmetry.space_group_name_H-M   'P 1'
#
loop_
_entity.id
_entity.type
_entity.pdbx_description
1 polymer ?
#
loop_
_entity_poly.entity_id
_entity_poly.type
_entity_poly.pdbx_seq_one_letter_code
_entity_poly.pdbx_strand_id
1 'polypeptide(L)'
;RDLVRSRGLGDVYKRQDLTVPLSRYYSNNANNLPSPFKALQMGSVWRADRPQRGRYRQFTQCDIDILGEPSNLAEIELITATTTTIGRLGFENFEIRINERRILKAMAAYSGFAEEDYDSVFITLDKMDKIGVEGVASELAQDGYPQENIDKYLDLFKLLEQTRDVTEGVKILSEKLGEYLDEEVVTNMTEIATAVNATKGAKFELVFDPTLVRGMSYYTGTIFEISMPELGAACGGGGRYDKMIGKFTGNDVPACGFSIGFERIILLLMESGFKIPESPKKVAYPVSYTHLRAHETVLDL
;
A
#
# COMPACT_ATOMS: atom_id res chain seq x y z
N ARG A 1 1.14 -18.08 6.57
CA ARG A 1 1.51 -19.50 6.35
C ARG A 1 0.57 -20.23 5.39
N ASP A 2 -0.04 -19.59 4.43
CA ASP A 2 -0.97 -20.27 3.51
C ASP A 2 -0.30 -20.49 2.15
N LEU A 3 0.56 -21.50 2.15
CA LEU A 3 1.17 -22.04 0.94
C LEU A 3 0.12 -22.84 0.18
N VAL A 4 -0.20 -22.40 -1.02
CA VAL A 4 -1.02 -23.19 -1.94
C VAL A 4 -0.16 -24.35 -2.44
N ARG A 5 -0.38 -25.55 -1.90
CA ARG A 5 0.27 -26.78 -2.36
C ARG A 5 -0.41 -27.27 -3.64
N SER A 6 0.33 -27.39 -4.74
CA SER A 6 -0.11 -28.13 -5.91
C SER A 6 0.28 -29.60 -5.75
N ARG A 7 -0.67 -30.53 -5.91
CA ARG A 7 -0.39 -31.98 -5.90
C ARG A 7 0.25 -32.38 -7.23
N GLY A 8 1.47 -32.92 -7.16
CA GLY A 8 2.21 -33.49 -8.28
C GLY A 8 3.60 -32.88 -8.45
N LEU A 9 4.68 -33.64 -8.26
CA LEU A 9 6.10 -33.28 -8.40
C LEU A 9 6.66 -32.25 -7.39
N GLY A 10 6.47 -32.49 -6.09
CA GLY A 10 7.05 -31.69 -5.01
C GLY A 10 6.22 -30.45 -4.64
N ASP A 11 6.52 -29.89 -3.48
CA ASP A 11 5.86 -28.67 -3.00
C ASP A 11 6.32 -27.48 -3.84
N VAL A 12 5.46 -26.96 -4.72
CA VAL A 12 5.71 -25.75 -5.50
C VAL A 12 5.19 -24.55 -4.71
N TYR A 13 6.10 -23.72 -4.24
CA TYR A 13 5.76 -22.44 -3.63
C TYR A 13 5.35 -21.43 -4.69
N LYS A 14 4.13 -20.96 -4.63
CA LYS A 14 3.65 -19.88 -5.51
C LYS A 14 4.02 -18.52 -4.89
N ARG A 15 4.40 -17.57 -5.75
CA ARG A 15 4.74 -16.21 -5.36
C ARG A 15 3.52 -15.51 -4.75
N GLN A 16 3.66 -14.97 -3.54
CA GLN A 16 2.58 -14.28 -2.83
C GLN A 16 2.62 -12.74 -2.98
N ASP A 17 3.80 -12.21 -3.32
CA ASP A 17 4.06 -10.79 -3.56
C ASP A 17 5.27 -10.60 -4.50
N LEU A 18 5.52 -9.36 -4.91
CA LEU A 18 6.68 -8.97 -5.72
C LEU A 18 7.76 -8.25 -4.89
N THR A 19 7.45 -7.74 -3.71
CA THR A 19 8.36 -6.94 -2.87
C THR A 19 9.51 -7.75 -2.31
N VAL A 20 9.23 -8.96 -1.76
CA VAL A 20 10.28 -9.85 -1.22
C VAL A 20 11.24 -10.33 -2.32
N PRO A 21 10.77 -10.79 -3.50
CA PRO A 21 11.64 -11.09 -4.62
C PRO A 21 12.50 -9.92 -5.08
N LEU A 22 11.94 -8.70 -5.14
CA LEU A 22 12.68 -7.48 -5.48
C LEU A 22 13.77 -7.19 -4.45
N SER A 23 13.45 -7.26 -3.17
CA SER A 23 14.41 -7.04 -2.08
C SER A 23 15.59 -8.01 -2.17
N ARG A 24 15.33 -9.27 -2.49
CA ARG A 24 16.37 -10.29 -2.73
C ARG A 24 17.18 -9.97 -3.99
N TYR A 25 16.53 -9.58 -5.07
CA TYR A 25 17.21 -9.18 -6.30
C TYR A 25 18.15 -8.00 -6.05
N TYR A 26 17.66 -6.97 -5.37
CA TYR A 26 18.45 -5.80 -5.01
C TYR A 26 19.64 -6.20 -4.13
N SER A 27 19.43 -7.00 -3.09
CA SER A 27 20.48 -7.47 -2.20
C SER A 27 21.64 -8.16 -2.92
N ASN A 28 21.32 -8.95 -3.96
CA ASN A 28 22.31 -9.67 -4.74
C ASN A 28 23.01 -8.81 -5.81
N ASN A 29 22.47 -7.66 -6.17
CA ASN A 29 22.91 -6.85 -7.30
C ASN A 29 23.22 -5.40 -6.95
N ALA A 30 23.10 -4.98 -5.69
CA ALA A 30 23.15 -3.58 -5.26
C ALA A 30 24.36 -2.81 -5.83
N ASN A 31 25.54 -3.44 -5.91
CA ASN A 31 26.75 -2.81 -6.44
C ASN A 31 26.70 -2.50 -7.93
N ASN A 32 25.77 -3.09 -8.68
CA ASN A 32 25.61 -2.93 -10.12
C ASN A 32 24.35 -2.13 -10.49
N LEU A 33 23.56 -1.72 -9.50
CA LEU A 33 22.31 -0.98 -9.69
C LEU A 33 22.54 0.52 -9.43
N PRO A 34 21.78 1.40 -10.09
CA PRO A 34 21.80 2.82 -9.75
C PRO A 34 21.31 3.08 -8.32
N SER A 35 21.71 4.21 -7.75
CA SER A 35 21.21 4.66 -6.44
C SER A 35 20.65 6.08 -6.60
N PRO A 36 19.36 6.33 -6.26
CA PRO A 36 18.37 5.32 -5.88
C PRO A 36 17.97 4.39 -7.04
N PHE A 37 17.60 3.16 -6.70
CA PHE A 37 17.09 2.18 -7.67
C PHE A 37 15.56 2.25 -7.73
N LYS A 38 15.03 2.55 -8.91
CA LYS A 38 13.58 2.62 -9.17
C LYS A 38 13.17 1.41 -9.99
N ALA A 39 12.18 0.67 -9.50
CA ALA A 39 11.68 -0.53 -10.13
C ALA A 39 10.19 -0.44 -10.45
N LEU A 40 9.80 -0.89 -11.63
CA LEU A 40 8.42 -1.18 -11.99
C LEU A 40 8.31 -2.70 -12.21
N GLN A 41 7.38 -3.33 -11.51
CA GLN A 41 7.15 -4.76 -11.61
C GLN A 41 5.69 -5.05 -11.93
N MET A 42 5.46 -5.96 -12.86
CA MET A 42 4.13 -6.51 -13.13
C MET A 42 4.24 -8.02 -13.15
N GLY A 43 3.37 -8.70 -12.42
CA GLY A 43 3.41 -10.15 -12.39
C GLY A 43 2.31 -10.79 -11.58
N SER A 44 1.99 -12.04 -11.93
CA SER A 44 0.99 -12.82 -11.20
C SER A 44 1.49 -13.23 -9.83
N VAL A 45 0.60 -13.08 -8.84
CA VAL A 45 0.77 -13.54 -7.47
C VAL A 45 -0.42 -14.39 -7.04
N TRP A 46 -0.24 -15.21 -6.00
CA TRP A 46 -1.25 -16.15 -5.55
C TRP A 46 -1.42 -16.05 -4.04
N ARG A 47 -2.66 -15.85 -3.59
CA ARG A 47 -3.02 -15.79 -2.16
C ARG A 47 -4.22 -16.69 -1.89
N ALA A 48 -4.29 -17.24 -0.69
CA ALA A 48 -5.40 -18.10 -0.25
C ALA A 48 -6.63 -17.31 0.22
N ASP A 49 -6.78 -16.08 -0.21
CA ASP A 49 -7.87 -15.20 0.16
C ASP A 49 -9.24 -15.79 -0.26
N ARG A 50 -10.28 -15.45 0.51
CA ARG A 50 -11.66 -15.76 0.12
C ARG A 50 -12.04 -14.92 -1.12
N PRO A 51 -12.41 -15.56 -2.25
CA PRO A 51 -12.81 -14.84 -3.44
C PRO A 51 -14.03 -13.95 -3.20
N GLN A 52 -13.97 -12.71 -3.68
CA GLN A 52 -15.09 -11.76 -3.68
C GLN A 52 -14.87 -10.73 -4.78
N ARG A 53 -15.80 -9.78 -4.99
CA ARG A 53 -15.67 -8.72 -5.98
C ARG A 53 -14.33 -7.98 -5.82
N GLY A 54 -13.51 -7.95 -6.88
CA GLY A 54 -12.19 -7.33 -6.88
C GLY A 54 -11.11 -8.03 -6.03
N ARG A 55 -11.37 -9.26 -5.54
CA ARG A 55 -10.39 -10.06 -4.79
C ARG A 55 -10.35 -11.48 -5.32
N TYR A 56 -9.22 -11.87 -5.86
CA TYR A 56 -8.99 -13.16 -6.53
C TYR A 56 -7.83 -13.91 -5.87
N ARG A 57 -7.81 -15.23 -6.01
CA ARG A 57 -6.70 -16.06 -5.51
C ARG A 57 -5.45 -15.97 -6.37
N GLN A 58 -5.60 -15.68 -7.65
CA GLN A 58 -4.53 -15.31 -8.56
C GLN A 58 -4.87 -13.93 -9.11
N PHE A 59 -3.93 -13.00 -9.04
CA PHE A 59 -4.09 -11.64 -9.53
C PHE A 59 -2.73 -11.06 -9.90
N THR A 60 -2.75 -9.97 -10.66
CA THR A 60 -1.56 -9.24 -11.07
C THR A 60 -1.26 -8.14 -10.06
N GLN A 61 -0.07 -8.13 -9.48
CA GLN A 61 0.45 -6.95 -8.83
C GLN A 61 1.11 -6.04 -9.89
N CYS A 62 0.90 -4.75 -9.72
CA CYS A 62 1.57 -3.70 -10.48
C CYS A 62 2.23 -2.78 -9.44
N ASP A 63 3.50 -3.03 -9.20
CA ASP A 63 4.25 -2.43 -8.09
C ASP A 63 5.30 -1.47 -8.64
N ILE A 64 5.42 -0.33 -7.98
CA ILE A 64 6.52 0.62 -8.17
C ILE A 64 7.26 0.78 -6.85
N ASP A 65 8.57 0.69 -6.88
CA ASP A 65 9.43 0.72 -5.70
C ASP A 65 10.63 1.64 -5.92
N ILE A 66 11.03 2.35 -4.87
CA ILE A 66 12.24 3.16 -4.81
C ILE A 66 13.08 2.67 -3.65
N LEU A 67 14.29 2.20 -3.94
CA LEU A 67 15.23 1.64 -2.98
C LEU A 67 16.50 2.50 -2.94
N GLY A 68 16.96 2.83 -1.74
CA GLY A 68 18.15 3.66 -1.53
C GLY A 68 17.88 5.16 -1.43
N GLU A 69 16.61 5.60 -1.36
CA GLU A 69 16.24 7.00 -1.11
C GLU A 69 15.76 7.19 0.34
N PRO A 70 16.56 7.84 1.20
CA PRO A 70 16.23 8.00 2.60
C PRO A 70 15.23 9.13 2.89
N SER A 71 15.09 10.09 1.98
CA SER A 71 14.23 11.25 2.17
C SER A 71 12.76 10.97 1.80
N ASN A 72 11.88 11.93 2.07
CA ASN A 72 10.46 11.88 1.73
C ASN A 72 10.20 11.96 0.20
N LEU A 73 11.24 12.17 -0.62
CA LEU A 73 11.11 12.18 -2.07
C LEU A 73 10.57 10.85 -2.61
N ALA A 74 10.88 9.73 -1.94
CA ALA A 74 10.35 8.42 -2.35
C ALA A 74 8.82 8.39 -2.24
N GLU A 75 8.26 8.79 -1.11
CA GLU A 75 6.82 8.86 -0.88
C GLU A 75 6.14 9.82 -1.86
N ILE A 76 6.68 11.03 -1.99
CA ILE A 76 6.14 12.08 -2.87
C ILE A 76 6.09 11.60 -4.31
N GLU A 77 7.18 11.00 -4.80
CA GLU A 77 7.26 10.48 -6.18
C GLU A 77 6.27 9.32 -6.39
N LEU A 78 6.20 8.36 -5.47
CA LEU A 78 5.31 7.21 -5.59
C LEU A 78 3.84 7.62 -5.57
N ILE A 79 3.45 8.51 -4.67
CA ILE A 79 2.08 9.03 -4.60
C ILE A 79 1.75 9.81 -5.89
N THR A 80 2.65 10.68 -6.35
CA THR A 80 2.44 11.48 -7.56
C THR A 80 2.34 10.60 -8.80
N ALA A 81 3.24 9.62 -8.97
CA ALA A 81 3.22 8.69 -10.10
C ALA A 81 1.93 7.86 -10.13
N THR A 82 1.53 7.32 -8.98
CA THR A 82 0.32 6.51 -8.85
C THR A 82 -0.93 7.32 -9.14
N THR A 83 -1.09 8.50 -8.51
CA THR A 83 -2.26 9.35 -8.71
C THR A 83 -2.36 9.88 -10.13
N THR A 84 -1.23 10.22 -10.75
CA THR A 84 -1.18 10.61 -12.16
C THR A 84 -1.63 9.47 -13.07
N THR A 85 -1.21 8.24 -12.78
CA THR A 85 -1.60 7.06 -13.55
C THR A 85 -3.11 6.82 -13.45
N ILE A 86 -3.67 6.84 -12.24
CA ILE A 86 -5.10 6.69 -11.98
C ILE A 86 -5.91 7.80 -12.68
N GLY A 87 -5.45 9.05 -12.59
CA GLY A 87 -6.11 10.17 -13.28
C GLY A 87 -6.08 10.06 -14.80
N ARG A 88 -4.96 9.55 -15.39
CA ARG A 88 -4.88 9.30 -16.84
C ARG A 88 -5.79 8.18 -17.33
N LEU A 89 -6.20 7.27 -16.44
CA LEU A 89 -7.22 6.27 -16.72
C LEU A 89 -8.65 6.83 -16.66
N GLY A 90 -8.81 8.11 -16.32
CA GLY A 90 -10.10 8.78 -16.26
C GLY A 90 -10.80 8.74 -14.90
N PHE A 91 -10.13 8.25 -13.86
CA PHE A 91 -10.69 8.29 -12.52
C PHE A 91 -10.47 9.64 -11.86
N GLU A 92 -11.52 10.13 -11.23
CA GLU A 92 -11.54 11.40 -10.49
C GLU A 92 -12.15 11.16 -9.10
N ASN A 93 -11.91 12.09 -8.17
CA ASN A 93 -12.51 12.11 -6.83
C ASN A 93 -12.20 10.86 -5.98
N PHE A 94 -11.04 10.26 -6.20
CA PHE A 94 -10.51 9.22 -5.31
C PHE A 94 -9.69 9.84 -4.17
N GLU A 95 -9.43 9.06 -3.15
CA GLU A 95 -8.65 9.49 -1.99
C GLU A 95 -7.36 8.70 -1.89
N ILE A 96 -6.29 9.38 -1.49
CA ILE A 96 -5.09 8.77 -0.94
C ILE A 96 -5.15 8.96 0.56
N ARG A 97 -5.44 7.89 1.28
CA ARG A 97 -5.36 7.85 2.75
C ARG A 97 -3.91 7.64 3.13
N ILE A 98 -3.41 8.43 4.05
CA ILE A 98 -2.02 8.37 4.53
C ILE A 98 -1.97 8.32 6.05
N ASN A 99 -1.05 7.54 6.58
CA ASN A 99 -0.70 7.49 7.99
C ASN A 99 0.80 7.17 8.15
N GLU A 100 1.28 7.06 9.37
CA GLU A 100 2.65 6.70 9.66
C GLU A 100 2.72 5.75 10.85
N ARG A 101 3.54 4.71 10.74
CA ARG A 101 3.64 3.64 11.75
C ARG A 101 4.04 4.15 13.14
N ARG A 102 4.89 5.17 13.20
CA ARG A 102 5.31 5.77 14.46
C ARG A 102 4.18 6.55 15.13
N ILE A 103 3.23 7.13 14.35
CA ILE A 103 2.01 7.74 14.90
C ILE A 103 1.15 6.68 15.58
N LEU A 104 0.90 5.54 14.94
CA LEU A 104 0.14 4.44 15.55
C LEU A 104 0.76 3.98 16.87
N LYS A 105 2.09 3.81 16.89
CA LYS A 105 2.82 3.44 18.11
C LYS A 105 2.73 4.51 19.19
N ALA A 106 2.89 5.78 18.83
CA ALA A 106 2.78 6.89 19.76
C ALA A 106 1.39 6.99 20.40
N MET A 107 0.32 6.80 19.60
CA MET A 107 -1.05 6.75 20.09
C MET A 107 -1.26 5.61 21.09
N ALA A 108 -0.75 4.41 20.79
CA ALA A 108 -0.86 3.26 21.67
C ALA A 108 -0.06 3.46 22.98
N ALA A 109 1.18 3.95 22.89
CA ALA A 109 2.03 4.25 24.03
C ALA A 109 1.39 5.32 24.95
N TYR A 110 0.91 6.43 24.38
CA TYR A 110 0.21 7.48 25.12
C TYR A 110 -1.02 6.95 25.87
N SER A 111 -1.71 6.00 25.28
CA SER A 111 -2.90 5.39 25.86
C SER A 111 -2.59 4.35 26.93
N GLY A 112 -1.31 3.98 27.10
CA GLY A 112 -0.85 3.07 28.15
C GLY A 112 -0.84 1.59 27.77
N PHE A 113 -0.91 1.26 26.47
CA PHE A 113 -0.69 -0.11 26.01
C PHE A 113 0.80 -0.48 26.08
N ALA A 114 1.12 -1.73 26.40
CA ALA A 114 2.49 -2.23 26.38
C ALA A 114 2.97 -2.45 24.93
N GLU A 115 4.27 -2.33 24.67
CA GLU A 115 4.82 -2.45 23.32
C GLU A 115 4.56 -3.82 22.69
N GLU A 116 4.55 -4.88 23.51
CA GLU A 116 4.21 -6.24 23.08
C GLU A 116 2.76 -6.40 22.59
N ASP A 117 1.85 -5.50 22.99
CA ASP A 117 0.44 -5.54 22.64
C ASP A 117 0.10 -4.73 21.39
N TYR A 118 1.01 -3.89 20.88
CA TYR A 118 0.71 -2.99 19.78
C TYR A 118 0.16 -3.69 18.55
N ASP A 119 0.72 -4.82 18.16
CA ASP A 119 0.25 -5.55 16.99
C ASP A 119 -1.20 -6.05 17.18
N SER A 120 -1.58 -6.51 18.39
CA SER A 120 -2.95 -6.91 18.70
C SER A 120 -3.92 -5.73 18.65
N VAL A 121 -3.54 -4.60 19.26
CA VAL A 121 -4.32 -3.36 19.26
C VAL A 121 -4.55 -2.88 17.83
N PHE A 122 -3.51 -2.91 17.00
CA PHE A 122 -3.61 -2.47 15.60
C PHE A 122 -4.44 -3.41 14.73
N ILE A 123 -4.41 -4.74 14.98
CA ILE A 123 -5.31 -5.70 14.30
C ILE A 123 -6.77 -5.37 14.60
N THR A 124 -7.07 -5.00 15.84
CA THR A 124 -8.43 -4.62 16.23
C THR A 124 -8.80 -3.27 15.63
N LEU A 125 -7.87 -2.30 15.62
CA LEU A 125 -8.08 -1.01 14.97
C LEU A 125 -8.38 -1.12 13.46
N ASP A 126 -7.71 -2.02 12.74
CA ASP A 126 -7.93 -2.27 11.29
C ASP A 126 -9.37 -2.69 10.97
N LYS A 127 -10.14 -3.06 11.97
CA LYS A 127 -11.56 -3.37 11.83
C LYS A 127 -12.49 -2.15 12.00
N MET A 128 -11.94 -0.98 12.35
CA MET A 128 -12.72 0.23 12.68
C MET A 128 -13.78 0.55 11.62
N ASP A 129 -13.41 0.49 10.33
CA ASP A 129 -14.34 0.73 9.21
C ASP A 129 -15.52 -0.27 9.16
N LYS A 130 -15.39 -1.44 9.78
CA LYS A 130 -16.40 -2.51 9.74
C LYS A 130 -17.27 -2.60 10.99
N ILE A 131 -16.65 -2.43 12.16
CA ILE A 131 -17.31 -2.65 13.44
C ILE A 131 -17.55 -1.35 14.23
N GLY A 132 -17.00 -0.23 13.73
CA GLY A 132 -17.11 1.09 14.36
C GLY A 132 -16.33 1.20 15.67
N VAL A 133 -16.36 2.39 16.25
CA VAL A 133 -15.65 2.72 17.50
C VAL A 133 -16.11 1.80 18.66
N GLU A 134 -17.42 1.57 18.78
CA GLU A 134 -17.99 0.72 19.84
C GLU A 134 -17.55 -0.75 19.69
N GLY A 135 -17.47 -1.25 18.46
CA GLY A 135 -16.98 -2.60 18.18
C GLY A 135 -15.51 -2.76 18.53
N VAL A 136 -14.67 -1.79 18.20
CA VAL A 136 -13.25 -1.76 18.58
C VAL A 136 -13.10 -1.72 20.10
N ALA A 137 -13.86 -0.86 20.80
CA ALA A 137 -13.86 -0.82 22.26
C ALA A 137 -14.21 -2.17 22.88
N SER A 138 -15.26 -2.81 22.37
CA SER A 138 -15.73 -4.11 22.85
C SER A 138 -14.69 -5.22 22.63
N GLU A 139 -14.04 -5.29 21.46
CA GLU A 139 -13.01 -6.28 21.19
C GLU A 139 -11.77 -6.07 22.08
N LEU A 140 -11.29 -4.83 22.23
CA LEU A 140 -10.16 -4.54 23.12
C LEU A 140 -10.47 -4.90 24.59
N ALA A 141 -11.69 -4.65 25.05
CA ALA A 141 -12.11 -5.05 26.40
C ALA A 141 -12.19 -6.58 26.56
N GLN A 142 -12.63 -7.32 25.52
CA GLN A 142 -12.62 -8.78 25.51
C GLN A 142 -11.20 -9.36 25.52
N ASP A 143 -10.25 -8.68 24.89
CA ASP A 143 -8.83 -9.04 24.90
C ASP A 143 -8.16 -8.77 26.27
N GLY A 144 -8.89 -8.12 27.20
CA GLY A 144 -8.46 -7.93 28.60
C GLY A 144 -7.73 -6.62 28.84
N TYR A 145 -7.75 -5.67 27.91
CA TYR A 145 -7.12 -4.37 28.11
C TYR A 145 -7.91 -3.49 29.09
N PRO A 146 -7.22 -2.67 29.93
CA PRO A 146 -7.87 -1.76 30.85
C PRO A 146 -8.79 -0.75 30.16
N GLN A 147 -9.98 -0.54 30.70
CA GLN A 147 -10.95 0.41 30.13
C GLN A 147 -10.37 1.82 29.99
N GLU A 148 -9.56 2.26 30.93
CA GLU A 148 -8.89 3.56 30.88
C GLU A 148 -7.99 3.71 29.65
N ASN A 149 -7.25 2.65 29.27
CA ASN A 149 -6.38 2.66 28.08
C ASN A 149 -7.23 2.72 26.80
N ILE A 150 -8.32 1.94 26.77
CA ILE A 150 -9.27 1.92 25.64
C ILE A 150 -9.89 3.30 25.45
N ASP A 151 -10.39 3.91 26.51
CA ASP A 151 -11.04 5.22 26.46
C ASP A 151 -10.05 6.30 25.96
N LYS A 152 -8.84 6.35 26.52
CA LYS A 152 -7.78 7.27 26.07
C LYS A 152 -7.45 7.09 24.59
N TYR A 153 -7.37 5.84 24.13
CA TYR A 153 -7.05 5.53 22.73
C TYR A 153 -8.15 5.98 21.79
N LEU A 154 -9.41 5.68 22.13
CA LEU A 154 -10.55 6.04 21.29
C LEU A 154 -10.84 7.54 21.31
N ASP A 155 -10.51 8.26 22.38
CA ASP A 155 -10.62 9.72 22.43
C ASP A 155 -9.68 10.43 21.46
N LEU A 156 -8.53 9.81 21.08
CA LEU A 156 -7.66 10.35 20.04
C LEU A 156 -8.33 10.35 18.67
N PHE A 157 -9.12 9.31 18.36
CA PHE A 157 -9.88 9.26 17.10
C PHE A 157 -11.01 10.28 17.07
N LYS A 158 -11.73 10.45 18.18
CA LYS A 158 -12.77 11.49 18.31
C LYS A 158 -12.19 12.90 18.10
N LEU A 159 -10.97 13.14 18.62
CA LEU A 159 -10.27 14.41 18.44
C LEU A 159 -10.00 14.71 16.95
N LEU A 160 -9.81 13.67 16.14
CA LEU A 160 -9.48 13.76 14.72
C LEU A 160 -10.70 13.68 13.79
N GLU A 161 -11.91 13.42 14.31
CA GLU A 161 -13.12 13.27 13.48
C GLU A 161 -13.44 14.48 12.60
N GLN A 162 -13.03 15.67 13.03
CA GLN A 162 -13.35 16.91 12.34
C GLN A 162 -12.29 17.34 11.33
N THR A 163 -11.13 16.69 11.27
CA THR A 163 -10.08 17.03 10.33
C THR A 163 -9.68 15.83 9.48
N ARG A 164 -9.54 16.08 8.19
CA ARG A 164 -8.99 15.12 7.22
C ARG A 164 -7.70 15.62 6.61
N ASP A 165 -7.33 16.87 6.90
CA ASP A 165 -6.07 17.46 6.44
C ASP A 165 -4.90 16.84 7.17
N VAL A 166 -3.87 16.44 6.42
CA VAL A 166 -2.70 15.75 6.98
C VAL A 166 -1.93 16.65 7.94
N THR A 167 -1.68 17.90 7.54
CA THR A 167 -0.88 18.83 8.32
C THR A 167 -1.59 19.20 9.62
N GLU A 168 -2.88 19.46 9.54
CA GLU A 168 -3.71 19.77 10.71
C GLU A 168 -3.81 18.55 11.64
N GLY A 169 -4.09 17.36 11.11
CA GLY A 169 -4.25 16.14 11.89
C GLY A 169 -2.98 15.75 12.66
N VAL A 170 -1.82 15.78 12.00
CA VAL A 170 -0.55 15.46 12.70
C VAL A 170 -0.15 16.54 13.71
N LYS A 171 -0.52 17.80 13.49
CA LYS A 171 -0.30 18.88 14.45
C LYS A 171 -1.16 18.68 15.71
N ILE A 172 -2.45 18.41 15.55
CA ILE A 172 -3.36 18.09 16.66
C ILE A 172 -2.81 16.92 17.48
N LEU A 173 -2.35 15.85 16.81
CA LEU A 173 -1.76 14.71 17.50
C LEU A 173 -0.46 15.08 18.22
N SER A 174 0.41 15.86 17.61
CA SER A 174 1.66 16.30 18.24
C SER A 174 1.40 17.09 19.52
N GLU A 175 0.45 18.01 19.50
CA GLU A 175 0.05 18.79 20.67
C GLU A 175 -0.55 17.89 21.78
N LYS A 176 -1.29 16.83 21.40
CA LYS A 176 -1.95 15.92 22.35
C LYS A 176 -0.99 14.88 22.91
N LEU A 177 -0.15 14.29 22.07
CA LEU A 177 0.74 13.19 22.43
C LEU A 177 2.05 13.66 23.08
N GLY A 178 2.46 14.93 22.82
CA GLY A 178 3.67 15.50 23.40
C GLY A 178 4.92 14.65 23.10
N GLU A 179 5.64 14.25 24.15
CA GLU A 179 6.89 13.48 24.04
C GLU A 179 6.76 12.08 23.43
N TYR A 180 5.54 11.55 23.27
CA TYR A 180 5.32 10.25 22.65
C TYR A 180 5.46 10.30 21.13
N LEU A 181 5.33 11.48 20.48
CA LEU A 181 5.42 11.64 19.04
C LEU A 181 6.62 12.51 18.65
N ASP A 182 7.56 11.90 17.92
CA ASP A 182 8.75 12.59 17.43
C ASP A 182 8.38 13.73 16.48
N GLU A 183 9.00 14.90 16.64
CA GLU A 183 8.83 16.08 15.79
C GLU A 183 9.21 15.79 14.32
N GLU A 184 10.17 14.91 14.11
CA GLU A 184 10.55 14.44 12.77
C GLU A 184 9.36 13.83 12.01
N VAL A 185 8.50 13.05 12.69
CA VAL A 185 7.30 12.45 12.07
C VAL A 185 6.33 13.52 11.58
N VAL A 186 6.11 14.53 12.42
CA VAL A 186 5.24 15.68 12.09
C VAL A 186 5.79 16.45 10.89
N THR A 187 7.09 16.69 10.89
CA THR A 187 7.79 17.39 9.79
C THR A 187 7.68 16.60 8.50
N ASN A 188 8.00 15.30 8.53
CA ASN A 188 7.96 14.43 7.34
C ASN A 188 6.55 14.33 6.75
N MET A 189 5.53 14.11 7.57
CA MET A 189 4.14 14.04 7.11
C MET A 189 3.67 15.36 6.50
N THR A 190 4.04 16.49 7.10
CA THR A 190 3.72 17.82 6.59
C THR A 190 4.42 18.12 5.27
N GLU A 191 5.70 17.74 5.13
CA GLU A 191 6.47 17.87 3.89
C GLU A 191 5.85 17.06 2.77
N ILE A 192 5.54 15.77 3.01
CA ILE A 192 4.89 14.91 2.02
C ILE A 192 3.56 15.53 1.58
N ALA A 193 2.70 15.92 2.53
CA ALA A 193 1.39 16.48 2.23
C ALA A 193 1.49 17.78 1.42
N THR A 194 2.40 18.67 1.81
CA THR A 194 2.61 19.94 1.12
C THR A 194 3.09 19.74 -0.30
N ALA A 195 4.11 18.89 -0.49
CA ALA A 195 4.68 18.61 -1.81
C ALA A 195 3.69 17.91 -2.74
N VAL A 196 2.97 16.88 -2.25
CA VAL A 196 1.95 16.17 -3.02
C VAL A 196 0.82 17.13 -3.42
N ASN A 197 0.32 17.95 -2.50
CA ASN A 197 -0.73 18.92 -2.79
C ASN A 197 -0.30 19.99 -3.80
N ALA A 198 0.96 20.43 -3.75
CA ALA A 198 1.50 21.41 -4.69
C ALA A 198 1.73 20.85 -6.11
N THR A 199 1.92 19.53 -6.24
CA THR A 199 2.25 18.87 -7.51
C THR A 199 1.12 18.02 -8.09
N LYS A 200 -0.09 18.15 -7.55
CA LYS A 200 -1.28 17.38 -8.01
C LYS A 200 -1.50 17.52 -9.51
N GLY A 201 -1.39 16.40 -10.24
CA GLY A 201 -1.73 16.27 -11.66
C GLY A 201 -3.08 15.60 -11.93
N ALA A 202 -3.79 15.18 -10.88
CA ALA A 202 -5.09 14.52 -10.95
C ALA A 202 -6.05 15.08 -9.88
N LYS A 203 -7.34 14.80 -10.02
CA LYS A 203 -8.35 15.20 -9.05
C LYS A 203 -8.50 14.13 -7.98
N PHE A 204 -7.81 14.30 -6.88
CA PHE A 204 -7.88 13.43 -5.70
C PHE A 204 -7.72 14.23 -4.42
N GLU A 205 -8.07 13.63 -3.30
CA GLU A 205 -7.80 14.17 -1.98
C GLU A 205 -6.71 13.36 -1.28
N LEU A 206 -5.76 14.05 -0.64
CA LEU A 206 -4.81 13.42 0.28
C LEU A 206 -5.38 13.60 1.69
N VAL A 207 -5.65 12.47 2.36
CA VAL A 207 -6.43 12.43 3.60
C VAL A 207 -5.62 11.78 4.70
N PHE A 208 -5.53 12.44 5.84
CA PHE A 208 -5.01 11.82 7.06
C PHE A 208 -6.02 10.79 7.61
N ASP A 209 -5.57 9.56 7.76
CA ASP A 209 -6.40 8.49 8.30
C ASP A 209 -5.69 7.78 9.44
N PRO A 210 -5.94 8.18 10.69
CA PRO A 210 -5.29 7.59 11.86
C PRO A 210 -5.69 6.12 12.10
N THR A 211 -6.74 5.64 11.43
CA THR A 211 -7.18 4.23 11.51
C THR A 211 -6.50 3.35 10.48
N LEU A 212 -5.79 3.94 9.50
CA LEU A 212 -5.11 3.19 8.46
C LEU A 212 -3.98 2.37 9.08
N VAL A 213 -4.16 1.06 9.10
CA VAL A 213 -3.19 0.06 9.55
C VAL A 213 -2.87 -0.86 8.37
N ARG A 214 -1.62 -0.85 7.92
CA ARG A 214 -1.16 -1.69 6.82
C ARG A 214 0.18 -2.31 7.11
N GLY A 215 0.43 -3.50 6.54
CA GLY A 215 1.75 -4.11 6.50
C GLY A 215 2.44 -4.20 7.85
N MET A 216 1.72 -4.62 8.90
CA MET A 216 2.23 -4.66 10.28
C MET A 216 3.56 -5.39 10.42
N SER A 217 3.81 -6.36 9.56
CA SER A 217 5.00 -7.20 9.62
C SER A 217 6.24 -6.58 8.96
N TYR A 218 6.11 -5.52 8.13
CA TYR A 218 7.27 -5.02 7.39
C TYR A 218 7.32 -3.51 7.14
N TYR A 219 6.22 -2.74 7.18
CA TYR A 219 6.30 -1.29 7.05
C TYR A 219 6.93 -0.64 8.29
N THR A 220 7.79 0.35 8.07
CA THR A 220 8.59 1.00 9.11
C THR A 220 8.30 2.49 9.29
N GLY A 221 7.63 3.10 8.34
CA GLY A 221 7.33 4.53 8.30
C GLY A 221 5.96 4.82 7.72
N THR A 222 5.93 5.74 6.77
CA THR A 222 4.70 6.17 6.06
C THR A 222 3.99 5.00 5.40
N ILE A 223 2.67 4.97 5.52
CA ILE A 223 1.77 4.02 4.87
C ILE A 223 0.68 4.78 4.13
N PHE A 224 0.27 4.27 2.98
CA PHE A 224 -0.74 4.92 2.15
C PHE A 224 -1.63 3.91 1.42
N GLU A 225 -2.84 4.34 1.11
CA GLU A 225 -3.87 3.52 0.48
C GLU A 225 -4.69 4.33 -0.50
N ILE A 226 -5.05 3.74 -1.65
CA ILE A 226 -6.01 4.33 -2.59
C ILE A 226 -7.40 3.87 -2.18
N SER A 227 -8.25 4.80 -1.83
CA SER A 227 -9.69 4.58 -1.62
C SER A 227 -10.47 5.06 -2.83
N MET A 228 -11.27 4.19 -3.42
CA MET A 228 -12.15 4.51 -4.54
C MET A 228 -13.61 4.32 -4.12
N PRO A 229 -14.43 5.39 -4.16
CA PRO A 229 -15.84 5.32 -3.76
C PRO A 229 -16.62 4.24 -4.51
N GLU A 230 -16.36 4.09 -5.82
CA GLU A 230 -17.06 3.13 -6.69
C GLU A 230 -16.78 1.67 -6.33
N LEU A 231 -15.63 1.40 -5.75
CA LEU A 231 -15.26 0.04 -5.31
C LEU A 231 -15.76 -0.26 -3.89
N GLY A 232 -15.90 0.77 -3.06
CA GLY A 232 -16.17 0.62 -1.63
C GLY A 232 -15.06 -0.11 -0.87
N ALA A 233 -13.84 -0.11 -1.43
CA ALA A 233 -12.67 -0.79 -0.86
C ALA A 233 -11.37 -0.17 -1.40
N ALA A 234 -10.26 -0.48 -0.73
CA ALA A 234 -8.95 -0.10 -1.20
C ALA A 234 -8.64 -0.61 -2.60
N CYS A 235 -8.12 0.23 -3.48
CA CYS A 235 -7.72 -0.13 -4.84
C CYS A 235 -6.22 -0.35 -5.00
N GLY A 236 -5.44 0.01 -4.01
CA GLY A 236 -3.99 -0.13 -3.97
C GLY A 236 -3.44 0.37 -2.65
N GLY A 237 -2.16 0.29 -2.48
CA GLY A 237 -1.51 0.85 -1.31
C GLY A 237 -0.05 0.46 -1.19
N GLY A 238 0.63 1.10 -0.26
CA GLY A 238 2.05 0.93 -0.07
C GLY A 238 2.58 1.54 1.22
N GLY A 239 3.86 1.75 1.26
CA GLY A 239 4.53 2.40 2.38
C GLY A 239 6.04 2.16 2.40
N ARG A 240 6.69 2.74 3.40
CA ARG A 240 8.13 2.62 3.66
C ARG A 240 8.45 1.32 4.39
N TYR A 241 9.49 0.60 3.93
CA TYR A 241 9.88 -0.72 4.46
C TYR A 241 11.40 -0.88 4.57
N ASP A 242 12.08 0.04 5.20
CA ASP A 242 13.54 0.18 5.24
C ASP A 242 14.28 -1.05 5.78
N LYS A 243 13.64 -1.85 6.65
CA LYS A 243 14.26 -3.02 7.28
C LYS A 243 14.18 -4.31 6.47
N MET A 244 13.46 -4.31 5.33
CA MET A 244 13.23 -5.55 4.61
C MET A 244 14.49 -6.06 3.90
N ILE A 245 15.23 -5.17 3.27
CA ILE A 245 16.48 -5.51 2.57
C ILE A 245 17.56 -5.96 3.57
N GLY A 246 17.58 -5.33 4.75
CA GLY A 246 18.49 -5.68 5.84
C GLY A 246 18.39 -7.14 6.29
N LYS A 247 17.22 -7.76 6.16
CA LYS A 247 17.03 -9.21 6.45
C LYS A 247 17.85 -10.12 5.52
N PHE A 248 18.28 -9.64 4.36
CA PHE A 248 19.11 -10.38 3.40
C PHE A 248 20.59 -9.99 3.47
N THR A 249 20.89 -8.73 3.77
CA THR A 249 22.25 -8.16 3.70
C THR A 249 22.89 -7.90 5.05
N GLY A 250 22.08 -7.82 6.11
CA GLY A 250 22.51 -7.35 7.44
C GLY A 250 22.58 -5.83 7.59
N ASN A 251 22.38 -5.07 6.51
CA ASN A 251 22.36 -3.60 6.52
C ASN A 251 21.00 -3.11 6.01
N ASP A 252 20.37 -2.23 6.76
CA ASP A 252 19.12 -1.59 6.36
C ASP A 252 19.35 -0.69 5.14
N VAL A 253 18.39 -0.70 4.22
CA VAL A 253 18.37 0.14 3.02
C VAL A 253 17.03 0.83 2.96
N PRO A 254 16.99 2.17 2.86
CA PRO A 254 15.74 2.90 2.69
C PRO A 254 14.96 2.37 1.49
N ALA A 255 13.71 2.04 1.69
CA ALA A 255 12.86 1.49 0.65
C ALA A 255 11.41 1.90 0.86
N CYS A 256 10.78 2.34 -0.22
CA CYS A 256 9.36 2.69 -0.23
C CYS A 256 8.73 2.14 -1.51
N GLY A 257 7.50 1.65 -1.44
CA GLY A 257 6.83 1.05 -2.60
C GLY A 257 5.33 1.30 -2.60
N PHE A 258 4.73 1.23 -3.79
CA PHE A 258 3.30 1.36 -4.01
C PHE A 258 2.82 0.28 -4.97
N SER A 259 1.76 -0.43 -4.59
CA SER A 259 1.11 -1.47 -5.40
C SER A 259 -0.28 -1.03 -5.82
N ILE A 260 -0.57 -1.08 -7.12
CA ILE A 260 -1.91 -0.86 -7.66
C ILE A 260 -2.60 -2.23 -7.82
N GLY A 261 -3.83 -2.34 -7.34
CA GLY A 261 -4.67 -3.52 -7.54
C GLY A 261 -5.17 -3.60 -8.97
N PHE A 262 -4.38 -4.20 -9.86
CA PHE A 262 -4.61 -4.21 -11.30
C PHE A 262 -6.04 -4.68 -11.67
N GLU A 263 -6.48 -5.83 -11.15
CA GLU A 263 -7.82 -6.37 -11.45
C GLU A 263 -8.95 -5.47 -10.92
N ARG A 264 -8.71 -4.72 -9.82
CA ARG A 264 -9.68 -3.77 -9.29
C ARG A 264 -9.84 -2.58 -10.21
N ILE A 265 -8.75 -2.04 -10.75
CA ILE A 265 -8.78 -0.98 -11.76
C ILE A 265 -9.48 -1.47 -13.03
N ILE A 266 -9.15 -2.67 -13.54
CA ILE A 266 -9.80 -3.23 -14.71
C ILE A 266 -11.30 -3.43 -14.48
N LEU A 267 -11.70 -3.92 -13.31
CA LEU A 267 -13.11 -4.06 -12.93
C LEU A 267 -13.85 -2.72 -13.03
N LEU A 268 -13.30 -1.67 -12.43
CA LEU A 268 -13.90 -0.34 -12.46
C LEU A 268 -13.96 0.24 -13.88
N LEU A 269 -12.91 0.05 -14.68
CA LEU A 269 -12.89 0.46 -16.09
C LEU A 269 -13.97 -0.24 -16.91
N MET A 270 -14.16 -1.55 -16.70
CA MET A 270 -15.22 -2.31 -17.37
C MET A 270 -16.61 -1.83 -16.95
N GLU A 271 -16.83 -1.59 -15.67
CA GLU A 271 -18.10 -1.11 -15.12
C GLU A 271 -18.43 0.33 -15.59
N SER A 272 -17.40 1.19 -15.77
CA SER A 272 -17.57 2.54 -16.33
C SER A 272 -17.81 2.57 -17.84
N GLY A 273 -17.77 1.41 -18.51
CA GLY A 273 -17.94 1.30 -19.95
C GLY A 273 -16.71 1.77 -20.74
N PHE A 274 -15.54 1.78 -20.14
CA PHE A 274 -14.28 2.12 -20.81
C PHE A 274 -14.07 1.23 -22.02
N LYS A 275 -13.84 1.85 -23.17
CA LYS A 275 -13.56 1.15 -24.43
C LYS A 275 -12.08 1.30 -24.77
N ILE A 276 -11.41 0.17 -24.94
CA ILE A 276 -10.05 0.18 -25.49
C ILE A 276 -10.13 0.73 -26.91
N PRO A 277 -9.30 1.72 -27.27
CA PRO A 277 -9.26 2.24 -28.66
C PRO A 277 -9.06 1.08 -29.62
N GLU A 278 -9.91 1.01 -30.64
CA GLU A 278 -9.81 -0.04 -31.65
C GLU A 278 -8.48 0.09 -32.38
N SER A 279 -7.56 -0.84 -32.18
CA SER A 279 -6.45 -1.02 -33.08
C SER A 279 -6.91 -1.82 -34.30
N PRO A 280 -6.40 -1.54 -35.50
CA PRO A 280 -6.75 -2.34 -36.68
C PRO A 280 -6.47 -3.82 -36.38
N LYS A 281 -7.53 -4.63 -36.47
CA LYS A 281 -7.41 -6.08 -36.25
C LYS A 281 -6.49 -6.65 -37.31
N LYS A 282 -5.38 -7.22 -36.90
CA LYS A 282 -4.49 -7.95 -37.76
C LYS A 282 -4.77 -9.44 -37.59
N VAL A 283 -5.07 -10.13 -38.67
CA VAL A 283 -5.34 -11.58 -38.67
C VAL A 283 -4.21 -12.24 -39.45
N ALA A 284 -3.44 -13.11 -38.80
CA ALA A 284 -2.50 -13.98 -39.45
C ALA A 284 -3.20 -15.32 -39.79
N TYR A 285 -3.24 -15.68 -41.06
CA TYR A 285 -3.76 -16.95 -41.50
C TYR A 285 -2.59 -17.84 -41.97
N PRO A 286 -2.04 -18.67 -41.08
CA PRO A 286 -0.91 -19.53 -41.47
C PRO A 286 -1.40 -20.69 -42.37
N VAL A 287 -0.79 -20.83 -43.53
CA VAL A 287 -1.05 -21.92 -44.47
C VAL A 287 -0.16 -23.15 -44.23
N SER A 288 1.00 -22.96 -43.58
CA SER A 288 1.89 -24.05 -43.18
C SER A 288 2.84 -23.59 -42.07
N TYR A 289 3.43 -24.55 -41.33
CA TYR A 289 4.41 -24.27 -40.27
C TYR A 289 5.67 -23.51 -40.77
N THR A 290 6.11 -23.80 -42.00
CA THR A 290 7.21 -23.11 -42.64
C THR A 290 6.91 -21.64 -42.93
N HIS A 291 5.64 -21.31 -43.16
CA HIS A 291 5.21 -19.92 -43.40
C HIS A 291 5.29 -19.07 -42.12
N LEU A 292 4.95 -19.63 -40.96
CA LEU A 292 5.09 -18.92 -39.68
C LEU A 292 6.53 -18.60 -39.32
N ARG A 293 7.49 -19.47 -39.66
CA ARG A 293 8.92 -19.22 -39.44
C ARG A 293 9.53 -18.19 -40.38
N ALA A 294 9.00 -18.10 -41.59
CA ALA A 294 9.52 -17.16 -42.61
C ALA A 294 9.08 -15.70 -42.34
N HIS A 295 8.07 -15.48 -41.52
CA HIS A 295 7.51 -14.18 -41.18
C HIS A 295 7.55 -13.94 -39.67
N GLU A 296 8.77 -13.80 -39.11
CA GLU A 296 8.95 -13.45 -37.67
C GLU A 296 8.23 -12.16 -37.31
N THR A 297 8.07 -11.23 -38.24
CA THR A 297 7.26 -10.00 -38.08
C THR A 297 5.79 -10.24 -37.89
N VAL A 298 5.28 -11.45 -38.10
CA VAL A 298 3.87 -11.81 -37.83
C VAL A 298 3.65 -12.12 -36.33
N LEU A 299 4.72 -12.39 -35.59
CA LEU A 299 4.67 -12.61 -34.13
C LEU A 299 4.73 -11.31 -33.32
N ASP A 300 5.12 -10.20 -33.96
CA ASP A 300 5.08 -8.86 -33.36
C ASP A 300 3.69 -8.19 -33.48
N LEU A 301 2.71 -8.97 -33.82
CA LEU A 301 1.31 -8.61 -33.95
C LEU A 301 0.49 -9.17 -32.78
#